data_f9fd43ba8438bb7d4d8b6882b168eb51
#
_entry.id   f9fd43ba8438bb7d4d8b6882b168eb51
#
_cell.length_a   1.000
_cell.length_b   1.000
_cell.length_c   1.000
_cell.angle_alpha   90.00
_cell.angle_beta   90.00
_cell.angle_gamma   90.00
#
_symmetry.space_group_name_H-M   'P 1'
#
loop_
_entity.id
_entity.type
_entity.pdbx_description
1 polymer ?
#
loop_
_entity_poly.entity_id
_entity_poly.type
_entity_poly.pdbx_seq_one_letter_code
_entity_poly.pdbx_strand_id
1 'polypeptide(L)'
;MSASPYAPDDLVEGVLTIRLQVNAMNNLMDLLSFAQADEAVNAIVLRHEGEQFGASLGDAADTDAEVNHQLVQRLRDLPQPIVAMVPGQIHDQALAVLQACDIVLATGQDDWTTLSFPASELEEQTYKLARELASKDPLILRFTKKTVRQVASIAWDDILSFTTAQQAEIKSLQAGRPSPRALAIESFLAGKSKPGAGA
;
A
#
# COMPACT_ATOMS: atom_id res chain seq x y z
N MET A 1 6.95 -12.66 22.28
CA MET A 1 7.10 -11.64 21.23
C MET A 1 7.95 -12.29 20.15
N SER A 2 7.35 -12.60 19.01
CA SER A 2 8.10 -13.13 17.85
C SER A 2 8.99 -12.01 17.31
N ALA A 3 10.23 -12.33 16.92
CA ALA A 3 11.12 -11.34 16.31
C ALA A 3 10.49 -10.82 15.01
N SER A 4 10.67 -9.53 14.71
CA SER A 4 10.22 -8.95 13.45
C SER A 4 10.89 -9.66 12.27
N PRO A 5 10.15 -10.03 11.22
CA PRO A 5 10.70 -10.75 10.07
C PRO A 5 11.43 -9.81 9.07
N TYR A 6 11.38 -8.51 9.29
CA TYR A 6 12.05 -7.51 8.47
C TYR A 6 13.13 -6.78 9.27
N ALA A 7 14.15 -6.29 8.57
CA ALA A 7 15.21 -5.51 9.20
C ALA A 7 14.64 -4.18 9.74
N PRO A 8 15.22 -3.61 10.82
CA PRO A 8 14.76 -2.33 11.37
C PRO A 8 14.77 -1.20 10.33
N ASP A 9 15.71 -1.24 9.39
CA ASP A 9 15.85 -0.24 8.34
C ASP A 9 14.81 -0.38 7.22
N ASP A 10 14.06 -1.48 7.20
CA ASP A 10 12.98 -1.67 6.23
C ASP A 10 11.67 -1.00 6.66
N LEU A 11 11.52 -0.66 7.95
CA LEU A 11 10.35 0.05 8.47
C LEU A 11 10.77 1.45 8.97
N VAL A 12 10.47 2.46 8.19
CA VAL A 12 10.81 3.86 8.49
C VAL A 12 9.56 4.73 8.37
N GLU A 13 9.26 5.51 9.40
CA GLU A 13 8.11 6.45 9.43
C GLU A 13 6.77 5.80 9.04
N GLY A 14 6.56 4.55 9.46
CA GLY A 14 5.34 3.79 9.16
C GLY A 14 5.28 3.20 7.74
N VAL A 15 6.34 3.33 6.97
CA VAL A 15 6.48 2.76 5.62
C VAL A 15 7.35 1.52 5.69
N LEU A 16 6.79 0.36 5.36
CA LEU A 16 7.54 -0.88 5.21
C LEU A 16 8.00 -1.04 3.76
N THR A 17 9.30 -1.15 3.55
CA THR A 17 9.91 -1.46 2.25
C THR A 17 10.08 -2.96 2.09
N ILE A 18 9.38 -3.55 1.14
CA ILE A 18 9.53 -4.96 0.75
C ILE A 18 10.30 -5.02 -0.56
N ARG A 19 11.46 -5.72 -0.52
CA ARG A 19 12.29 -5.97 -1.70
C ARG A 19 11.96 -7.32 -2.28
N LEU A 20 11.50 -7.33 -3.52
CA LEU A 20 11.31 -8.56 -4.28
C LEU A 20 12.68 -9.12 -4.67
N GLN A 21 13.06 -10.23 -4.06
CA GLN A 21 14.32 -10.94 -4.34
C GLN A 21 14.05 -12.26 -5.04
N VAL A 22 15.05 -12.75 -5.78
CA VAL A 22 14.98 -14.05 -6.45
C VAL A 22 14.75 -15.16 -5.44
N ASN A 23 13.80 -16.05 -5.71
CA ASN A 23 13.41 -17.21 -4.86
C ASN A 23 12.80 -16.88 -3.48
N ALA A 24 12.22 -15.69 -3.29
CA ALA A 24 11.72 -15.25 -1.99
C ALA A 24 10.19 -15.32 -1.84
N MET A 25 9.46 -16.07 -2.66
CA MET A 25 7.98 -16.08 -2.64
C MET A 25 7.40 -16.46 -1.27
N ASN A 26 7.94 -17.50 -0.63
CA ASN A 26 7.47 -17.90 0.70
C ASN A 26 7.75 -16.81 1.74
N ASN A 27 8.94 -16.22 1.70
CA ASN A 27 9.28 -15.10 2.58
C ASN A 27 8.38 -13.89 2.34
N LEU A 28 7.98 -13.63 1.08
CA LEU A 28 7.07 -12.54 0.75
C LEU A 28 5.69 -12.74 1.39
N MET A 29 5.12 -13.94 1.31
CA MET A 29 3.82 -14.24 1.92
C MET A 29 3.87 -14.09 3.45
N ASP A 30 4.96 -14.50 4.10
CA ASP A 30 5.17 -14.31 5.53
C ASP A 30 5.31 -12.82 5.87
N LEU A 31 6.12 -12.06 5.10
CA LEU A 31 6.28 -10.62 5.29
C LEU A 31 4.95 -9.87 5.17
N LEU A 32 4.12 -10.21 4.18
CA LEU A 32 2.80 -9.61 4.00
C LEU A 32 1.86 -9.95 5.17
N SER A 33 1.97 -11.17 5.71
CA SER A 33 1.18 -11.59 6.87
C SER A 33 1.58 -10.82 8.14
N PHE A 34 2.87 -10.62 8.35
CA PHE A 34 3.37 -9.80 9.44
C PHE A 34 3.00 -8.32 9.28
N ALA A 35 3.17 -7.77 8.07
CA ALA A 35 2.80 -6.39 7.78
C ALA A 35 1.32 -6.11 8.07
N GLN A 36 0.44 -7.07 7.80
CA GLN A 36 -0.98 -6.96 8.09
C GLN A 36 -1.27 -6.85 9.60
N ALA A 37 -0.48 -7.56 10.42
CA ALA A 37 -0.69 -7.65 11.87
C ALA A 37 0.06 -6.55 12.65
N ASP A 38 1.06 -5.90 12.05
CA ASP A 38 1.88 -4.89 12.73
C ASP A 38 1.25 -3.50 12.60
N GLU A 39 0.80 -2.96 13.73
CA GLU A 39 0.19 -1.62 13.81
C GLU A 39 1.17 -0.48 13.45
N ALA A 40 2.48 -0.75 13.46
CA ALA A 40 3.49 0.23 13.05
C ALA A 40 3.56 0.38 11.51
N VAL A 41 3.04 -0.59 10.74
CA VAL A 41 3.04 -0.56 9.28
C VAL A 41 1.78 0.13 8.76
N ASN A 42 1.92 1.34 8.27
CA ASN A 42 0.82 2.15 7.73
C ASN A 42 0.77 2.20 6.20
N ALA A 43 1.91 2.00 5.53
CA ALA A 43 2.00 1.89 4.07
C ALA A 43 3.12 0.91 3.69
N ILE A 44 3.03 0.33 2.49
CA ILE A 44 4.03 -0.61 1.97
C ILE A 44 4.58 -0.07 0.66
N VAL A 45 5.90 -0.05 0.53
CA VAL A 45 6.60 0.14 -0.75
C VAL A 45 7.09 -1.22 -1.23
N LEU A 46 6.63 -1.62 -2.41
CA LEU A 46 7.08 -2.82 -3.09
C LEU A 46 8.10 -2.43 -4.16
N ARG A 47 9.35 -2.85 -4.00
CA ARG A 47 10.43 -2.58 -4.97
C ARG A 47 11.14 -3.85 -5.37
N HIS A 48 11.81 -3.83 -6.50
CA HIS A 48 12.66 -4.90 -6.98
C HIS A 48 14.13 -4.48 -6.93
N GLU A 49 15.00 -5.43 -6.61
CA GLU A 49 16.45 -5.28 -6.73
C GLU A 49 16.90 -5.90 -8.07
N GLY A 50 17.22 -5.08 -9.05
CA GLY A 50 17.65 -5.52 -10.37
C GLY A 50 17.04 -4.69 -11.50
N GLU A 51 17.33 -5.09 -12.75
CA GLU A 51 16.93 -4.35 -13.95
C GLU A 51 15.47 -4.55 -14.36
N GLN A 52 14.86 -5.68 -13.99
CA GLN A 52 13.47 -6.00 -14.33
C GLN A 52 12.63 -6.24 -13.09
N PHE A 53 11.56 -5.46 -12.93
CA PHE A 53 10.62 -5.66 -11.84
C PHE A 53 9.91 -7.01 -12.02
N GLY A 54 9.96 -7.82 -10.96
CA GLY A 54 9.30 -9.13 -10.93
C GLY A 54 10.06 -10.28 -11.59
N ALA A 55 11.29 -10.08 -12.05
CA ALA A 55 12.12 -11.19 -12.54
C ALA A 55 12.32 -12.30 -11.49
N SER A 56 12.17 -11.94 -10.22
CA SER A 56 12.27 -12.88 -9.09
C SER A 56 11.00 -13.72 -8.84
N LEU A 57 9.92 -13.44 -9.54
CA LEU A 57 8.66 -14.18 -9.38
C LEU A 57 8.70 -15.56 -10.10
N GLY A 58 9.84 -15.89 -10.71
CA GLY A 58 10.12 -17.17 -11.36
C GLY A 58 9.74 -17.21 -12.84
N ASP A 59 10.37 -18.11 -13.58
CA ASP A 59 9.94 -18.44 -14.94
C ASP A 59 8.62 -19.20 -14.89
N ALA A 60 7.73 -18.91 -15.84
CA ALA A 60 6.38 -19.49 -15.92
C ALA A 60 6.30 -21.02 -15.87
N ALA A 61 7.43 -21.70 -16.12
CA ALA A 61 7.51 -23.16 -16.11
C ALA A 61 7.59 -23.77 -14.69
N ASP A 62 8.08 -23.02 -13.70
CA ASP A 62 8.34 -23.54 -12.34
C ASP A 62 7.48 -22.89 -11.24
N THR A 63 6.77 -21.80 -11.55
CA THR A 63 5.93 -21.15 -10.53
C THR A 63 4.50 -21.64 -10.67
N ASP A 64 4.03 -22.29 -9.64
CA ASP A 64 2.64 -22.73 -9.55
C ASP A 64 1.70 -21.53 -9.75
N ALA A 65 0.84 -21.57 -10.76
CA ALA A 65 -0.15 -20.52 -11.04
C ALA A 65 -1.01 -20.21 -9.81
N GLU A 66 -1.21 -21.20 -8.95
CA GLU A 66 -1.90 -21.07 -7.67
C GLU A 66 -1.16 -20.14 -6.70
N VAL A 67 0.18 -20.25 -6.62
CA VAL A 67 1.00 -19.40 -5.73
C VAL A 67 0.95 -17.94 -6.18
N ASN A 68 1.02 -17.69 -7.49
CA ASN A 68 0.87 -16.35 -8.03
C ASN A 68 -0.53 -15.78 -7.77
N HIS A 69 -1.56 -16.60 -7.92
CA HIS A 69 -2.92 -16.19 -7.61
C HIS A 69 -3.09 -15.82 -6.13
N GLN A 70 -2.56 -16.65 -5.22
CA GLN A 70 -2.57 -16.39 -3.78
C GLN A 70 -1.84 -15.09 -3.42
N LEU A 71 -0.69 -14.82 -4.03
CA LEU A 71 0.04 -13.56 -3.84
C LEU A 71 -0.80 -12.35 -4.26
N VAL A 72 -1.38 -12.40 -5.46
CA VAL A 72 -2.23 -11.32 -5.99
C VAL A 72 -3.41 -11.06 -5.05
N GLN A 73 -4.10 -12.11 -4.60
CA GLN A 73 -5.20 -11.99 -3.65
C GLN A 73 -4.71 -11.38 -2.32
N ARG A 74 -3.57 -11.87 -1.80
CA ARG A 74 -2.99 -11.36 -0.55
C ARG A 74 -2.68 -9.87 -0.63
N LEU A 75 -2.05 -9.40 -1.71
CA LEU A 75 -1.78 -7.98 -1.94
C LEU A 75 -3.07 -7.14 -1.98
N ARG A 76 -4.10 -7.66 -2.62
CA ARG A 76 -5.40 -6.98 -2.71
C ARG A 76 -6.10 -6.87 -1.36
N ASP A 77 -5.98 -7.89 -0.50
CA ASP A 77 -6.67 -7.98 0.77
C ASP A 77 -5.97 -7.25 1.92
N LEU A 78 -4.69 -6.86 1.74
CA LEU A 78 -3.97 -6.08 2.73
C LEU A 78 -4.69 -4.76 3.02
N PRO A 79 -4.85 -4.39 4.30
CA PRO A 79 -5.48 -3.13 4.68
C PRO A 79 -4.60 -1.91 4.36
N GLN A 80 -3.27 -2.07 4.39
CA GLN A 80 -2.32 -1.01 4.09
C GLN A 80 -2.31 -0.69 2.59
N PRO A 81 -2.15 0.58 2.19
CA PRO A 81 -1.89 0.93 0.81
C PRO A 81 -0.52 0.41 0.36
N ILE A 82 -0.47 -0.08 -0.87
CA ILE A 82 0.74 -0.62 -1.50
C ILE A 82 1.15 0.27 -2.67
N VAL A 83 2.35 0.79 -2.59
CA VAL A 83 2.98 1.59 -3.64
C VAL A 83 4.07 0.76 -4.30
N ALA A 84 3.94 0.44 -5.58
CA ALA A 84 4.98 -0.23 -6.34
C ALA A 84 5.93 0.79 -6.98
N MET A 85 7.24 0.54 -6.87
CA MET A 85 8.30 1.33 -7.50
C MET A 85 8.95 0.51 -8.62
N VAL A 86 8.79 0.98 -9.87
CA VAL A 86 9.24 0.27 -11.08
C VAL A 86 10.27 1.13 -11.83
N PRO A 87 11.57 0.91 -11.60
CA PRO A 87 12.62 1.75 -12.18
C PRO A 87 12.95 1.44 -13.66
N GLY A 88 12.37 0.40 -14.24
CA GLY A 88 12.71 -0.04 -15.59
C GLY A 88 11.64 -0.93 -16.20
N GLN A 89 12.10 -1.97 -16.89
CA GLN A 89 11.21 -2.95 -17.53
C GLN A 89 10.51 -3.84 -16.48
N ILE A 90 9.37 -4.39 -16.85
CA ILE A 90 8.66 -5.40 -16.06
C ILE A 90 8.81 -6.78 -16.71
N HIS A 91 8.82 -7.81 -15.88
CA HIS A 91 8.64 -9.18 -16.34
C HIS A 91 7.14 -9.46 -16.52
N ASP A 92 6.76 -10.25 -17.52
CA ASP A 92 5.33 -10.49 -17.85
C ASP A 92 4.50 -10.97 -16.64
N GLN A 93 5.09 -11.79 -15.79
CA GLN A 93 4.43 -12.28 -14.57
C GLN A 93 4.23 -11.22 -13.50
N ALA A 94 5.00 -10.14 -13.54
CA ALA A 94 4.87 -9.04 -12.59
C ALA A 94 3.63 -8.18 -12.82
N LEU A 95 3.04 -8.22 -14.03
CA LEU A 95 1.89 -7.39 -14.36
C LEU A 95 0.71 -7.62 -13.40
N ALA A 96 0.42 -8.88 -13.07
CA ALA A 96 -0.65 -9.20 -12.13
C ALA A 96 -0.37 -8.67 -10.71
N VAL A 97 0.89 -8.70 -10.28
CA VAL A 97 1.33 -8.13 -8.99
C VAL A 97 1.19 -6.61 -9.00
N LEU A 98 1.60 -5.94 -10.09
CA LEU A 98 1.44 -4.49 -10.22
C LEU A 98 -0.03 -4.07 -10.23
N GLN A 99 -0.90 -4.81 -10.91
CA GLN A 99 -2.34 -4.59 -10.91
C GLN A 99 -2.98 -4.84 -9.53
N ALA A 100 -2.34 -5.62 -8.67
CA ALA A 100 -2.77 -5.81 -7.29
C ALA A 100 -2.30 -4.70 -6.35
N CYS A 101 -1.31 -3.90 -6.73
CA CYS A 101 -0.89 -2.72 -5.99
C CYS A 101 -1.92 -1.58 -6.11
N ASP A 102 -1.91 -0.64 -5.19
CA ASP A 102 -2.86 0.47 -5.20
C ASP A 102 -2.37 1.63 -6.05
N ILE A 103 -1.05 1.86 -6.08
CA ILE A 103 -0.40 2.90 -6.85
C ILE A 103 0.89 2.33 -7.45
N VAL A 104 1.15 2.62 -8.71
CA VAL A 104 2.38 2.23 -9.40
C VAL A 104 3.12 3.47 -9.89
N LEU A 105 4.33 3.70 -9.38
CA LEU A 105 5.24 4.72 -9.86
C LEU A 105 6.31 4.05 -10.74
N ALA A 106 6.51 4.59 -11.93
CA ALA A 106 7.43 4.01 -12.91
C ALA A 106 8.24 5.07 -13.66
N THR A 107 9.32 4.65 -14.31
CA THR A 107 10.07 5.52 -15.24
C THR A 107 9.41 5.62 -16.61
N GLY A 108 8.59 4.63 -16.99
CA GLY A 108 7.77 4.61 -18.21
C GLY A 108 6.31 4.99 -17.93
N GLN A 109 5.57 5.25 -18.99
CA GLN A 109 4.13 5.49 -18.93
C GLN A 109 3.42 4.42 -19.76
N ASP A 110 3.02 3.36 -19.09
CA ASP A 110 2.27 2.23 -19.63
C ASP A 110 0.86 2.20 -19.01
N ASP A 111 -0.02 1.34 -19.52
CA ASP A 111 -1.41 1.21 -19.05
C ASP A 111 -1.54 0.84 -17.57
N TRP A 112 -0.50 0.24 -16.98
CA TRP A 112 -0.42 -0.12 -15.56
C TRP A 112 0.22 0.95 -14.68
N THR A 113 0.80 2.01 -15.27
CA THR A 113 1.48 3.09 -14.54
C THR A 113 0.47 4.10 -14.01
N THR A 114 0.49 4.35 -12.70
CA THR A 114 -0.32 5.41 -12.08
C THR A 114 0.34 6.77 -12.25
N LEU A 115 1.64 6.87 -11.95
CA LEU A 115 2.44 8.10 -12.06
C LEU A 115 3.81 7.78 -12.67
N SER A 116 4.28 8.64 -13.57
CA SER A 116 5.58 8.50 -14.21
C SER A 116 6.53 9.61 -13.77
N PHE A 117 7.79 9.23 -13.47
CA PHE A 117 8.84 10.13 -13.05
C PHE A 117 10.16 9.80 -13.76
N PRO A 118 11.07 10.77 -13.93
CA PRO A 118 12.45 10.48 -14.32
C PRO A 118 13.11 9.50 -13.35
N ALA A 119 14.02 8.66 -13.83
CA ALA A 119 14.70 7.66 -13.01
C ALA A 119 15.43 8.27 -11.78
N SER A 120 15.95 9.50 -11.94
CA SER A 120 16.61 10.24 -10.86
C SER A 120 15.68 10.70 -9.74
N GLU A 121 14.38 10.77 -9.99
CA GLU A 121 13.38 11.27 -9.04
C GLU A 121 12.47 10.16 -8.50
N LEU A 122 12.39 9.02 -9.19
CA LEU A 122 11.43 7.95 -8.91
C LEU A 122 11.47 7.50 -7.44
N GLU A 123 12.66 7.26 -6.90
CA GLU A 123 12.80 6.78 -5.53
C GLU A 123 12.33 7.82 -4.52
N GLU A 124 12.74 9.08 -4.68
CA GLU A 124 12.33 10.17 -3.80
C GLU A 124 10.81 10.37 -3.82
N GLN A 125 10.20 10.40 -5.01
CA GLN A 125 8.76 10.58 -5.16
C GLN A 125 7.97 9.39 -4.62
N THR A 126 8.49 8.16 -4.77
CA THR A 126 7.86 6.96 -4.21
C THR A 126 7.81 7.04 -2.68
N TYR A 127 8.93 7.32 -2.03
CA TYR A 127 8.95 7.39 -0.58
C TYR A 127 8.26 8.63 -0.01
N LYS A 128 8.24 9.75 -0.74
CA LYS A 128 7.45 10.91 -0.39
C LYS A 128 5.95 10.57 -0.35
N LEU A 129 5.44 9.93 -1.40
CA LEU A 129 4.04 9.50 -1.46
C LEU A 129 3.72 8.46 -0.37
N ALA A 130 4.59 7.46 -0.19
CA ALA A 130 4.38 6.43 0.81
C ALA A 130 4.32 7.00 2.23
N ARG A 131 5.20 7.94 2.58
CA ARG A 131 5.17 8.65 3.88
C ARG A 131 3.92 9.52 4.02
N GLU A 132 3.50 10.18 2.96
CA GLU A 132 2.25 10.94 2.98
C GLU A 132 1.05 10.04 3.27
N LEU A 133 0.96 8.88 2.64
CA LEU A 133 -0.05 7.87 2.94
C LEU A 133 0.07 7.37 4.38
N ALA A 134 1.27 7.02 4.83
CA ALA A 134 1.51 6.52 6.18
C ALA A 134 1.16 7.53 7.29
N SER A 135 1.14 8.83 6.97
CA SER A 135 0.75 9.90 7.90
C SER A 135 -0.77 10.04 8.09
N LYS A 136 -1.58 9.40 7.24
CA LYS A 136 -3.05 9.48 7.32
C LYS A 136 -3.57 8.49 8.36
N ASP A 137 -4.84 8.66 8.76
CA ASP A 137 -5.52 7.71 9.65
C ASP A 137 -5.60 6.32 8.98
N PRO A 138 -5.01 5.27 9.56
CA PRO A 138 -4.98 3.93 8.97
C PRO A 138 -6.38 3.36 8.72
N LEU A 139 -7.36 3.69 9.58
CA LEU A 139 -8.74 3.27 9.40
C LEU A 139 -9.35 3.87 8.13
N ILE A 140 -9.14 5.16 7.92
CA ILE A 140 -9.64 5.86 6.72
C ILE A 140 -8.99 5.30 5.46
N LEU A 141 -7.67 5.09 5.47
CA LEU A 141 -6.96 4.48 4.34
C LEU A 141 -7.50 3.10 3.98
N ARG A 142 -7.69 2.23 4.98
CA ARG A 142 -8.26 0.90 4.80
C ARG A 142 -9.63 0.96 4.12
N PHE A 143 -10.52 1.82 4.61
CA PHE A 143 -11.86 1.95 4.03
C PHE A 143 -11.82 2.59 2.64
N THR A 144 -10.94 3.57 2.41
CA THR A 144 -10.72 4.15 1.08
C THR A 144 -10.28 3.09 0.07
N LYS A 145 -9.27 2.29 0.41
CA LYS A 145 -8.81 1.17 -0.41
C LYS A 145 -9.94 0.18 -0.71
N LYS A 146 -10.69 -0.24 0.33
CA LYS A 146 -11.84 -1.15 0.18
C LYS A 146 -12.89 -0.55 -0.75
N THR A 147 -13.23 0.74 -0.57
CA THR A 147 -14.23 1.43 -1.41
C THR A 147 -13.79 1.48 -2.87
N VAL A 148 -12.58 1.96 -3.15
CA VAL A 148 -12.06 2.08 -4.52
C VAL A 148 -12.09 0.74 -5.25
N ARG A 149 -11.71 -0.34 -4.57
CA ARG A 149 -11.70 -1.68 -5.16
C ARG A 149 -13.09 -2.27 -5.39
N GLN A 150 -14.03 -2.03 -4.49
CA GLN A 150 -15.38 -2.60 -4.57
C GLN A 150 -16.31 -1.82 -5.48
N VAL A 151 -16.20 -0.50 -5.53
CA VAL A 151 -17.05 0.35 -6.38
C VAL A 151 -16.94 -0.02 -7.86
N ALA A 152 -15.78 -0.50 -8.30
CA ALA A 152 -15.58 -0.95 -9.68
C ALA A 152 -16.40 -2.19 -10.06
N SER A 153 -16.88 -2.97 -9.08
CA SER A 153 -17.66 -4.21 -9.29
C SER A 153 -19.10 -4.14 -8.80
N ILE A 154 -19.51 -3.06 -8.14
CA ILE A 154 -20.86 -2.87 -7.61
C ILE A 154 -21.74 -2.20 -8.67
N ALA A 155 -22.98 -2.66 -8.80
CA ALA A 155 -23.96 -1.99 -9.65
C ALA A 155 -24.20 -0.55 -9.18
N TRP A 156 -24.41 0.36 -10.14
CA TRP A 156 -24.55 1.80 -9.83
C TRP A 156 -25.63 2.08 -8.77
N ASP A 157 -26.75 1.38 -8.84
CA ASP A 157 -27.88 1.55 -7.92
C ASP A 157 -27.55 1.13 -6.48
N ASP A 158 -26.54 0.28 -6.28
CA ASP A 158 -26.12 -0.23 -4.98
C ASP A 158 -24.99 0.62 -4.33
N ILE A 159 -24.35 1.53 -5.09
CA ILE A 159 -23.21 2.32 -4.61
C ILE A 159 -23.60 3.14 -3.38
N LEU A 160 -24.77 3.78 -3.38
CA LEU A 160 -25.19 4.63 -2.27
C LEU A 160 -25.41 3.83 -0.98
N SER A 161 -26.06 2.67 -1.07
CA SER A 161 -26.28 1.79 0.09
C SER A 161 -24.98 1.26 0.64
N PHE A 162 -24.06 0.83 -0.24
CA PHE A 162 -22.72 0.37 0.13
C PHE A 162 -21.91 1.46 0.84
N THR A 163 -21.81 2.65 0.26
CA THR A 163 -21.03 3.76 0.85
C THR A 163 -21.65 4.25 2.16
N THR A 164 -22.98 4.26 2.28
CA THR A 164 -23.66 4.60 3.53
C THR A 164 -23.35 3.58 4.63
N ALA A 165 -23.37 2.29 4.32
CA ALA A 165 -23.01 1.23 5.26
C ALA A 165 -21.56 1.35 5.73
N GLN A 166 -20.63 1.63 4.81
CA GLN A 166 -19.23 1.87 5.16
C GLN A 166 -19.04 3.09 6.07
N GLN A 167 -19.73 4.20 5.79
CA GLN A 167 -19.68 5.38 6.65
C GLN A 167 -20.20 5.08 8.07
N ALA A 168 -21.25 4.28 8.18
CA ALA A 168 -21.77 3.85 9.48
C ALA A 168 -20.75 2.98 10.23
N GLU A 169 -20.09 2.05 9.53
CA GLU A 169 -19.03 1.22 10.10
C GLU A 169 -17.84 2.08 10.58
N ILE A 170 -17.34 3.02 9.75
CA ILE A 170 -16.27 3.94 10.13
C ILE A 170 -16.66 4.72 11.40
N LYS A 171 -17.85 5.30 11.44
CA LYS A 171 -18.33 6.04 12.61
C LYS A 171 -18.38 5.18 13.87
N SER A 172 -18.81 3.92 13.74
CA SER A 172 -18.85 2.97 14.86
C SER A 172 -17.44 2.66 15.37
N LEU A 173 -16.48 2.42 14.47
CA LEU A 173 -15.09 2.13 14.83
C LEU A 173 -14.32 3.34 15.35
N GLN A 174 -14.75 4.54 15.00
CA GLN A 174 -14.23 5.80 15.54
C GLN A 174 -14.91 6.23 16.85
N ALA A 175 -15.98 5.56 17.25
CA ALA A 175 -16.69 5.90 18.48
C ALA A 175 -15.73 5.83 19.68
N GLY A 176 -15.65 6.92 20.45
CA GLY A 176 -14.72 7.05 21.56
C GLY A 176 -13.30 7.50 21.21
N ARG A 177 -12.95 7.64 19.93
CA ARG A 177 -11.70 8.28 19.51
C ARG A 177 -11.90 9.78 19.32
N PRO A 178 -10.94 10.63 19.73
CA PRO A 178 -11.02 12.05 19.40
C PRO A 178 -11.03 12.23 17.88
N SER A 179 -11.93 13.08 17.37
CA SER A 179 -12.00 13.34 15.93
C SER A 179 -10.69 13.99 15.44
N PRO A 180 -10.31 13.81 14.16
CA PRO A 180 -9.14 14.49 13.58
C PRO A 180 -9.19 16.01 13.80
N ARG A 181 -10.40 16.59 13.75
CA ARG A 181 -10.62 18.00 14.03
C ARG A 181 -10.36 18.34 15.51
N ALA A 182 -10.77 17.50 16.44
CA ALA A 182 -10.51 17.71 17.87
C ALA A 182 -9.01 17.63 18.16
N LEU A 183 -8.30 16.65 17.58
CA LEU A 183 -6.84 16.53 17.70
C LEU A 183 -6.10 17.72 17.09
N ALA A 184 -6.56 18.22 15.94
CA ALA A 184 -5.99 19.41 15.31
C ALA A 184 -6.18 20.66 16.18
N ILE A 185 -7.37 20.83 16.78
CA ILE A 185 -7.65 21.94 17.71
C ILE A 185 -6.76 21.81 18.97
N GLU A 186 -6.67 20.64 19.54
CA GLU A 186 -5.82 20.38 20.71
C GLU A 186 -4.33 20.64 20.41
N SER A 187 -3.84 20.18 19.27
CA SER A 187 -2.48 20.44 18.79
C SER A 187 -2.21 21.94 18.59
N PHE A 188 -3.19 22.67 18.05
CA PHE A 188 -3.12 24.12 17.87
C PHE A 188 -3.09 24.83 19.21
N LEU A 189 -3.99 24.49 20.13
CA LEU A 189 -4.03 25.07 21.47
C LEU A 189 -2.78 24.76 22.29
N ALA A 190 -2.16 23.59 22.05
CA ALA A 190 -0.89 23.23 22.66
C ALA A 190 0.34 23.90 22.00
N GLY A 191 0.14 24.77 21.00
CA GLY A 191 1.22 25.44 20.26
C GLY A 191 2.07 24.53 19.38
N LYS A 192 1.61 23.28 19.12
CA LYS A 192 2.35 22.28 18.31
C LYS A 192 2.05 22.36 16.83
N SER A 193 1.03 23.11 16.41
CA SER A 193 0.69 23.33 15.00
C SER A 193 0.29 24.77 14.73
N LYS A 194 0.49 25.22 13.48
CA LYS A 194 0.06 26.55 13.02
C LYS A 194 -1.25 26.44 12.23
N PRO A 195 -2.10 27.49 12.20
CA PRO A 195 -3.27 27.51 11.33
C PRO A 195 -2.84 27.36 9.87
N GLY A 196 -3.47 26.43 9.12
CA GLY A 196 -3.17 26.21 7.72
C GLY A 196 -1.99 25.29 7.40
N ALA A 197 -1.36 24.65 8.38
CA ALA A 197 -0.29 23.66 8.19
C ALA A 197 -0.83 22.24 7.90
N GLY A 198 -1.98 22.12 7.28
CA GLY A 198 -2.65 20.86 6.96
C GLY A 198 -3.41 20.98 5.64
N ALA A 199 -2.66 21.05 4.56
CA ALA A 199 -3.16 20.82 3.20
C ALA A 199 -2.13 19.98 2.47
#